data_d940e0db1d8605b38e9c1db8c44a9dbe
#
_entry.id   d940e0db1d8605b38e9c1db8c44a9dbe
#
_cell.length_a   1.000
_cell.length_b   1.000
_cell.length_c   1.000
_cell.angle_alpha   90.00
_cell.angle_beta   90.00
_cell.angle_gamma   90.00
#
_symmetry.space_group_name_H-M   'P 1'
#
loop_
_entity.id
_entity.type
_entity.pdbx_description
1 polymer ?
#
loop_
_entity_poly.entity_id
_entity_poly.type
_entity_poly.pdbx_seq_one_letter_code
_entity_poly.pdbx_strand_id
1 'polypeptide(L)'
;MSIFPTKILLATDGSREAELAGQTAADIAQKTDSELHVVHVLASPLATHDPSSFEPEVWARLEQRERTTLEDVVGKIEASGGAVEGSHHTAGRPDAEIVVLAEEIGAGLIVMGARGMGRIRRALTGSVSDSVVRHAHCPVLVVRE
;
A
#
# COMPACT_ATOMS: atom_id res chain seq x y z
N MET A 1 16.98 -11.87 -17.45
CA MET A 1 17.02 -12.23 -16.03
C MET A 1 15.72 -11.85 -15.37
N SER A 2 15.25 -12.69 -14.45
CA SER A 2 13.98 -12.43 -13.75
C SER A 2 14.26 -11.68 -12.43
N ILE A 3 13.36 -10.77 -12.05
CA ILE A 3 13.39 -10.17 -10.72
C ILE A 3 12.84 -11.14 -9.66
N PHE A 4 12.19 -12.22 -10.08
CA PHE A 4 11.53 -13.16 -9.18
C PHE A 4 12.43 -14.38 -8.86
N PRO A 5 12.31 -14.95 -7.65
CA PRO A 5 11.49 -14.48 -6.54
C PRO A 5 12.01 -13.18 -5.93
N THR A 6 11.13 -12.42 -5.32
CA THR A 6 11.47 -11.15 -4.70
C THR A 6 10.51 -10.85 -3.55
N LYS A 7 10.61 -9.65 -3.01
CA LYS A 7 9.60 -9.13 -2.09
C LYS A 7 8.68 -8.21 -2.89
N ILE A 8 7.38 -8.39 -2.73
CA ILE A 8 6.36 -7.59 -3.39
C ILE A 8 5.71 -6.72 -2.34
N LEU A 9 5.68 -5.42 -2.56
CA LEU A 9 5.02 -4.48 -1.66
C LEU A 9 3.69 -4.05 -2.26
N LEU A 10 2.60 -4.41 -1.61
CA LEU A 10 1.25 -3.96 -1.95
C LEU A 10 0.95 -2.73 -1.12
N ALA A 11 0.67 -1.61 -1.78
CA ALA A 11 0.19 -0.40 -1.12
C ALA A 11 -1.34 -0.36 -1.23
N THR A 12 -2.02 -0.24 -0.10
CA THR A 12 -3.48 -0.29 -0.05
C THR A 12 -4.05 0.87 0.76
N ASP A 13 -5.25 1.32 0.37
CA ASP A 13 -6.04 2.27 1.15
C ASP A 13 -7.41 1.68 1.52
N GLY A 14 -7.59 0.38 1.26
CA GLY A 14 -8.86 -0.31 1.53
C GLY A 14 -9.93 -0.09 0.47
N SER A 15 -9.64 0.66 -0.59
CA SER A 15 -10.60 0.90 -1.67
C SER A 15 -10.82 -0.35 -2.52
N ARG A 16 -11.86 -0.34 -3.35
CA ARG A 16 -12.16 -1.44 -4.27
C ARG A 16 -11.02 -1.69 -5.26
N GLU A 17 -10.45 -0.64 -5.79
CA GLU A 17 -9.33 -0.76 -6.72
C GLU A 17 -8.09 -1.31 -6.03
N ALA A 18 -7.86 -0.91 -4.78
CA ALA A 18 -6.78 -1.46 -3.97
C ALA A 18 -7.04 -2.94 -3.63
N GLU A 19 -8.29 -3.35 -3.50
CA GLU A 19 -8.64 -4.75 -3.30
C GLU A 19 -8.27 -5.60 -4.52
N LEU A 20 -8.55 -5.10 -5.73
CA LEU A 20 -8.12 -5.76 -6.95
C LEU A 20 -6.60 -5.84 -7.03
N ALA A 21 -5.91 -4.77 -6.65
CA ALA A 21 -4.46 -4.76 -6.58
C ALA A 21 -3.95 -5.82 -5.60
N GLY A 22 -4.62 -5.98 -4.48
CA GLY A 22 -4.28 -7.00 -3.48
C GLY A 22 -4.38 -8.41 -4.03
N GLN A 23 -5.45 -8.72 -4.73
CA GLN A 23 -5.62 -10.03 -5.35
C GLN A 23 -4.55 -10.29 -6.41
N THR A 24 -4.25 -9.28 -7.21
CA THR A 24 -3.21 -9.37 -8.24
C THR A 24 -1.83 -9.60 -7.60
N ALA A 25 -1.51 -8.86 -6.55
CA ALA A 25 -0.24 -9.00 -5.85
C ALA A 25 -0.10 -10.38 -5.23
N ALA A 26 -1.17 -10.89 -4.60
CA ALA A 26 -1.16 -12.21 -3.99
C ALA A 26 -0.96 -13.30 -5.04
N ASP A 27 -1.59 -13.17 -6.20
CA ASP A 27 -1.47 -14.12 -7.29
C ASP A 27 -0.04 -14.14 -7.83
N ILE A 28 0.55 -12.98 -8.05
CA ILE A 28 1.93 -12.88 -8.51
C ILE A 28 2.88 -13.47 -7.48
N ALA A 29 2.68 -13.15 -6.19
CA ALA A 29 3.54 -13.66 -5.13
C ALA A 29 3.52 -15.19 -5.08
N GLN A 30 2.33 -15.79 -5.18
CA GLN A 30 2.18 -17.23 -5.16
C GLN A 30 2.86 -17.88 -6.37
N LYS A 31 2.62 -17.35 -7.56
CA LYS A 31 3.14 -17.92 -8.81
C LYS A 31 4.64 -17.75 -8.99
N THR A 32 5.23 -16.77 -8.32
CA THR A 32 6.66 -16.48 -8.44
C THR A 32 7.45 -16.88 -7.19
N ASP A 33 6.78 -17.47 -6.21
CA ASP A 33 7.38 -17.84 -4.93
C ASP A 33 8.01 -16.64 -4.21
N SER A 34 7.34 -15.51 -4.29
CA SER A 34 7.77 -14.24 -3.70
C SER A 34 7.04 -13.98 -2.38
N GLU A 35 7.65 -13.18 -1.52
CA GLU A 35 7.03 -12.74 -0.28
C GLU A 35 6.13 -11.53 -0.56
N LEU A 36 4.94 -11.53 0.05
CA LEU A 36 4.02 -10.40 -0.06
C LEU A 36 4.03 -9.60 1.23
N HIS A 37 4.31 -8.31 1.10
CA HIS A 37 4.23 -7.34 2.19
C HIS A 37 3.14 -6.33 1.85
N VAL A 38 2.38 -5.92 2.85
CA VAL A 38 1.28 -4.97 2.67
C VAL A 38 1.56 -3.72 3.50
N VAL A 39 1.38 -2.55 2.91
CA VAL A 39 1.51 -1.28 3.62
C VAL A 39 0.23 -0.47 3.49
N HIS A 40 -0.18 0.12 4.59
CA HIS A 40 -1.22 1.15 4.63
C HIS A 40 -0.60 2.41 5.21
N VAL A 41 -0.78 3.53 4.50
CA VAL A 41 -0.23 4.82 4.93
C VAL A 41 -1.38 5.72 5.38
N LEU A 42 -1.30 6.23 6.59
CA LEU A 42 -2.26 7.20 7.10
C LEU A 42 -2.00 8.55 6.42
N ALA A 43 -2.78 8.83 5.38
CA ALA A 43 -2.70 10.06 4.60
C ALA A 43 -3.77 11.04 5.07
N SER A 44 -3.60 11.58 6.25
CA SER A 44 -4.51 12.53 6.84
C SER A 44 -3.78 13.86 7.04
N PRO A 45 -4.48 15.00 7.05
CA PRO A 45 -3.87 16.24 7.49
C PRO A 45 -3.19 16.11 8.85
N LEU A 46 -3.66 15.17 9.68
CA LEU A 46 -3.05 14.84 10.95
C LEU A 46 -1.62 14.31 10.81
N ALA A 47 -1.34 13.61 9.72
CA ALA A 47 -0.02 13.05 9.47
C ALA A 47 1.03 14.10 9.12
N THR A 48 0.58 15.26 8.61
CA THR A 48 1.46 16.36 8.21
C THR A 48 1.50 17.48 9.25
N HIS A 49 0.69 17.37 10.31
CA HIS A 49 0.63 18.34 11.39
C HIS A 49 1.20 17.74 12.68
N ASP A 50 1.62 18.60 13.59
CA ASP A 50 2.09 18.16 14.88
C ASP A 50 0.97 17.37 15.60
N PRO A 51 1.20 16.09 15.94
CA PRO A 51 0.17 15.30 16.64
C PRO A 51 -0.29 15.95 17.96
N SER A 52 0.55 16.79 18.58
CA SER A 52 0.17 17.48 19.81
C SER A 52 -0.91 18.53 19.61
N SER A 53 -1.18 18.96 18.37
CA SER A 53 -2.27 19.90 18.07
C SER A 53 -3.65 19.24 18.13
N PHE A 54 -3.72 17.93 18.26
CA PHE A 54 -4.98 17.18 18.32
C PHE A 54 -5.12 16.50 19.66
N GLU A 55 -6.37 16.29 20.09
CA GLU A 55 -6.61 15.53 21.30
C GLU A 55 -6.13 14.09 21.12
N PRO A 56 -5.48 13.52 22.15
CA PRO A 56 -4.96 12.15 22.06
C PRO A 56 -6.03 11.12 21.68
N GLU A 57 -7.27 11.33 22.10
CA GLU A 57 -8.38 10.43 21.78
C GLU A 57 -8.72 10.41 20.30
N VAL A 58 -8.66 11.58 19.64
CA VAL A 58 -8.94 11.70 18.21
C VAL A 58 -7.85 10.98 17.42
N TRP A 59 -6.60 11.20 17.81
CA TRP A 59 -5.46 10.55 17.17
C TRP A 59 -5.54 9.04 17.30
N ALA A 60 -5.83 8.55 18.51
CA ALA A 60 -5.93 7.11 18.78
C ALA A 60 -7.04 6.46 17.95
N ARG A 61 -8.18 7.14 17.76
CA ARG A 61 -9.27 6.61 16.94
C ARG A 61 -8.89 6.52 15.47
N LEU A 62 -8.18 7.52 14.96
CA LEU A 62 -7.72 7.50 13.57
C LEU A 62 -6.73 6.38 13.33
N GLU A 63 -5.76 6.21 14.21
CA GLU A 63 -4.80 5.12 14.13
C GLU A 63 -5.49 3.76 14.17
N GLN A 64 -6.45 3.59 15.05
CA GLN A 64 -7.19 2.34 15.17
C GLN A 64 -7.99 2.03 13.91
N ARG A 65 -8.63 3.05 13.33
CA ARG A 65 -9.36 2.88 12.07
C ARG A 65 -8.44 2.41 10.94
N GLU A 66 -7.28 3.02 10.84
CA GLU A 66 -6.32 2.69 9.78
C GLU A 66 -5.73 1.29 9.97
N ARG A 67 -5.47 0.89 11.21
CA ARG A 67 -5.02 -0.46 11.52
C ARG A 67 -6.08 -1.50 11.17
N THR A 68 -7.35 -1.20 11.46
CA THR A 68 -8.46 -2.08 11.11
C THR A 68 -8.55 -2.25 9.60
N THR A 69 -8.36 -1.17 8.83
CA THR A 69 -8.33 -1.25 7.37
C THR A 69 -7.22 -2.20 6.89
N LEU A 70 -6.03 -2.07 7.46
CA LEU A 70 -4.91 -2.94 7.10
C LEU A 70 -5.21 -4.41 7.43
N GLU A 71 -5.74 -4.67 8.63
CA GLU A 71 -6.10 -6.01 9.07
C GLU A 71 -7.16 -6.64 8.15
N ASP A 72 -8.15 -5.85 7.74
CA ASP A 72 -9.19 -6.30 6.82
C ASP A 72 -8.61 -6.70 5.46
N VAL A 73 -7.68 -5.91 4.93
CA VAL A 73 -7.04 -6.22 3.65
C VAL A 73 -6.22 -7.49 3.76
N VAL A 74 -5.41 -7.62 4.80
CA VAL A 74 -4.61 -8.83 5.03
C VAL A 74 -5.52 -10.04 5.19
N GLY A 75 -6.59 -9.92 5.96
CA GLY A 75 -7.56 -10.99 6.16
C GLY A 75 -8.21 -11.47 4.88
N LYS A 76 -8.58 -10.55 3.99
CA LYS A 76 -9.16 -10.91 2.68
C LYS A 76 -8.17 -11.66 1.80
N ILE A 77 -6.92 -11.22 1.78
CA ILE A 77 -5.88 -11.89 1.02
C ILE A 77 -5.69 -13.32 1.54
N GLU A 78 -5.57 -13.47 2.85
CA GLU A 78 -5.37 -14.77 3.46
C GLU A 78 -6.57 -15.70 3.29
N ALA A 79 -7.79 -15.14 3.37
CA ALA A 79 -9.01 -15.92 3.15
C ALA A 79 -9.12 -16.45 1.72
N SER A 80 -8.51 -15.79 0.74
CA SER A 80 -8.51 -16.25 -0.65
C SER A 80 -7.33 -17.17 -0.97
N GLY A 81 -6.54 -17.56 0.02
CA GLY A 81 -5.44 -18.49 -0.15
C GLY A 81 -4.06 -17.87 -0.27
N GLY A 82 -3.97 -16.54 -0.20
CA GLY A 82 -2.68 -15.84 -0.22
C GLY A 82 -1.99 -15.89 1.13
N ALA A 83 -0.70 -15.62 1.14
CA ALA A 83 0.09 -15.51 2.36
C ALA A 83 0.71 -14.13 2.44
N VAL A 84 0.61 -13.49 3.59
CA VAL A 84 1.21 -12.18 3.84
C VAL A 84 2.36 -12.34 4.83
N GLU A 85 3.56 -12.01 4.39
CA GLU A 85 4.78 -12.14 5.20
C GLU A 85 4.94 -10.99 6.18
N GLY A 86 4.50 -9.80 5.82
CA GLY A 86 4.59 -8.64 6.69
C GLY A 86 3.52 -7.63 6.39
N SER A 87 3.06 -6.95 7.43
CA SER A 87 2.13 -5.84 7.30
C SER A 87 2.73 -4.62 7.99
N HIS A 88 2.58 -3.47 7.33
CA HIS A 88 3.20 -2.22 7.75
C HIS A 88 2.16 -1.12 7.81
N HIS A 89 2.21 -0.35 8.87
CA HIS A 89 1.35 0.81 9.03
C HIS A 89 2.24 2.01 9.28
N THR A 90 2.15 3.02 8.43
CA THR A 90 2.94 4.23 8.57
C THR A 90 2.05 5.46 8.44
N ALA A 91 2.57 6.63 8.78
CA ALA A 91 1.89 7.90 8.64
C ALA A 91 2.80 8.86 7.90
N GLY A 92 2.22 9.67 7.00
CA GLY A 92 2.98 10.64 6.24
C GLY A 92 2.41 10.85 4.85
N ARG A 93 3.24 11.26 3.93
CA ARG A 93 2.86 11.36 2.52
C ARG A 93 2.87 9.97 1.92
N PRO A 94 1.72 9.48 1.40
CA PRO A 94 1.64 8.11 0.91
C PRO A 94 2.69 7.76 -0.14
N ASP A 95 2.92 8.64 -1.11
CA ASP A 95 3.89 8.39 -2.16
C ASP A 95 5.31 8.21 -1.61
N ALA A 96 5.73 9.11 -0.71
CA ALA A 96 7.06 9.06 -0.13
C ALA A 96 7.23 7.84 0.79
N GLU A 97 6.24 7.56 1.62
CA GLU A 97 6.30 6.43 2.55
C GLU A 97 6.36 5.09 1.83
N ILE A 98 5.62 4.95 0.74
CA ILE A 98 5.64 3.73 -0.07
C ILE A 98 7.03 3.52 -0.69
N VAL A 99 7.60 4.57 -1.27
CA VAL A 99 8.92 4.48 -1.92
C VAL A 99 10.01 4.13 -0.90
N VAL A 100 10.00 4.82 0.25
CA VAL A 100 10.98 4.57 1.31
C VAL A 100 10.88 3.14 1.83
N LEU A 101 9.66 2.69 2.11
CA LEU A 101 9.46 1.33 2.63
C LEU A 101 9.90 0.28 1.61
N ALA A 102 9.59 0.49 0.33
CA ALA A 102 10.00 -0.43 -0.72
C ALA A 102 11.53 -0.58 -0.75
N GLU A 103 12.25 0.51 -0.60
CA GLU A 103 13.72 0.46 -0.51
C GLU A 103 14.19 -0.25 0.75
N GLU A 104 13.59 0.06 1.89
CA GLU A 104 13.97 -0.53 3.17
C GLU A 104 13.83 -2.05 3.20
N ILE A 105 12.74 -2.58 2.64
CA ILE A 105 12.52 -4.02 2.64
C ILE A 105 13.19 -4.72 1.45
N GLY A 106 13.72 -3.96 0.52
CA GLY A 106 14.32 -4.53 -0.69
C GLY A 106 13.31 -5.09 -1.67
N ALA A 107 12.16 -4.41 -1.81
CA ALA A 107 11.11 -4.86 -2.73
C ALA A 107 11.57 -4.77 -4.18
N GLY A 108 11.29 -5.82 -4.95
CA GLY A 108 11.55 -5.84 -6.40
C GLY A 108 10.33 -5.48 -7.23
N LEU A 109 9.18 -5.32 -6.59
CA LEU A 109 7.93 -4.94 -7.27
C LEU A 109 7.02 -4.24 -6.28
N ILE A 110 6.43 -3.12 -6.70
CA ILE A 110 5.36 -2.45 -5.97
C ILE A 110 4.06 -2.68 -6.74
N VAL A 111 2.97 -3.02 -6.05
CA VAL A 111 1.64 -3.17 -6.63
C VAL A 111 0.69 -2.21 -5.92
N MET A 112 -0.11 -1.48 -6.66
CA MET A 112 -1.06 -0.54 -6.09
C MET A 112 -2.22 -0.27 -7.05
N GLY A 113 -3.30 0.25 -6.53
CA GLY A 113 -4.43 0.69 -7.35
C GLY A 113 -4.13 2.02 -8.02
N ALA A 114 -4.72 2.24 -9.17
CA ALA A 114 -4.43 3.44 -9.96
C ALA A 114 -4.93 4.72 -9.30
N ARG A 115 -6.08 4.69 -8.62
CA ARG A 115 -6.75 5.91 -8.12
C ARG A 115 -7.18 5.87 -6.66
N GLY A 116 -6.97 4.75 -5.99
CA GLY A 116 -7.49 4.55 -4.64
C GLY A 116 -7.08 5.64 -3.66
N MET A 117 -5.81 5.98 -3.64
CA MET A 117 -5.27 6.92 -2.66
C MET A 117 -5.36 8.37 -3.08
N GLY A 118 -5.53 8.65 -4.36
CA GLY A 118 -5.51 10.01 -4.87
C GLY A 118 -6.87 10.66 -5.04
N ARG A 119 -7.94 9.88 -5.15
CA ARG A 119 -9.31 10.32 -5.36
C ARG A 119 -9.52 11.30 -6.51
N ILE A 120 -8.59 11.37 -7.44
CA ILE A 120 -8.66 12.25 -8.58
C ILE A 120 -9.30 11.49 -9.74
N ARG A 121 -10.56 11.77 -10.01
CA ARG A 121 -11.35 11.04 -11.01
C ARG A 121 -10.95 11.32 -12.45
N ARG A 122 -10.26 12.42 -12.71
CA ARG A 122 -9.95 12.86 -14.07
C ARG A 122 -8.62 12.38 -14.61
N ALA A 123 -7.72 11.92 -13.74
CA ALA A 123 -6.44 11.39 -14.17
C ALA A 123 -6.58 9.92 -14.55
N LEU A 124 -5.83 9.48 -15.54
CA LEU A 124 -5.74 8.06 -15.89
C LEU A 124 -5.18 7.26 -14.73
N THR A 125 -4.33 7.88 -13.94
CA THR A 125 -3.76 7.33 -12.70
C THR A 125 -3.92 8.38 -11.60
N GLY A 126 -3.92 7.96 -10.34
CA GLY A 126 -3.99 8.87 -9.21
C GLY A 126 -2.68 9.57 -8.96
N SER A 127 -2.73 10.65 -8.16
CA SER A 127 -1.52 11.41 -7.83
C SER A 127 -0.47 10.59 -7.09
N VAL A 128 -0.91 9.70 -6.19
CA VAL A 128 0.00 8.84 -5.45
C VAL A 128 0.66 7.82 -6.37
N SER A 129 -0.12 7.14 -7.22
CA SER A 129 0.43 6.15 -8.14
C SER A 129 1.38 6.78 -9.15
N ASP A 130 1.07 7.95 -9.67
CA ASP A 130 1.96 8.67 -10.57
C ASP A 130 3.29 8.99 -9.90
N SER A 131 3.26 9.47 -8.68
CA SER A 131 4.48 9.82 -7.95
C SER A 131 5.31 8.57 -7.62
N VAL A 132 4.66 7.49 -7.21
CA VAL A 132 5.38 6.24 -6.93
C VAL A 132 6.05 5.71 -8.19
N VAL A 133 5.35 5.74 -9.34
CA VAL A 133 5.94 5.30 -10.62
C VAL A 133 7.18 6.11 -10.95
N ARG A 134 7.16 7.42 -10.70
CA ARG A 134 8.29 8.31 -11.00
C ARG A 134 9.49 8.12 -10.08
N HIS A 135 9.25 7.78 -8.83
CA HIS A 135 10.30 7.82 -7.80
C HIS A 135 10.73 6.45 -7.28
N ALA A 136 9.99 5.39 -7.60
CA ALA A 136 10.34 4.05 -7.15
C ALA A 136 11.66 3.58 -7.79
N HIS A 137 12.42 2.81 -7.02
CA HIS A 137 13.67 2.20 -7.49
C HIS A 137 13.43 0.86 -8.21
N CYS A 138 12.18 0.39 -8.24
CA CYS A 138 11.80 -0.91 -8.80
C CYS A 138 10.57 -0.76 -9.68
N PRO A 139 10.21 -1.80 -10.46
CA PRO A 139 8.98 -1.81 -11.23
C PRO A 139 7.75 -1.57 -10.37
N VAL A 140 6.78 -0.88 -10.92
CA VAL A 140 5.50 -0.58 -10.27
C VAL A 140 4.38 -1.09 -11.17
N LEU A 141 3.53 -1.94 -10.61
CA LEU A 141 2.33 -2.42 -11.29
C LEU A 141 1.14 -1.65 -10.77
N VAL A 142 0.50 -0.90 -11.65
CA VAL A 142 -0.67 -0.10 -11.32
C VAL A 142 -1.90 -0.85 -11.81
N VAL A 143 -2.77 -1.24 -10.89
CA VAL A 143 -3.96 -2.04 -11.19
C VAL A 143 -5.16 -1.13 -11.36
N ARG A 144 -5.88 -1.31 -12.45
CA ARG A 144 -7.10 -0.57 -12.75
C ARG A 144 -8.31 -1.48 -12.71
N GLU A 145 -9.44 -0.87 -12.36
CA GLU A 145 -10.73 -1.53 -12.43
C GLU A 145 -11.23 -1.60 -13.87
#